data_d77ef86ed9e13d02756e21531a1b696e
#
_entry.id   d77ef86ed9e13d02756e21531a1b696e
#
_cell.length_a   1.000
_cell.length_b   1.000
_cell.length_c   1.000
_cell.angle_alpha   90.00
_cell.angle_beta   90.00
_cell.angle_gamma   90.00
#
_symmetry.space_group_name_H-M   'P 1'
#
loop_
_entity.id
_entity.type
_entity.pdbx_description
1 polymer ?
#
loop_
_entity_poly.entity_id
_entity_poly.type
_entity_poly.pdbx_seq_one_letter_code
_entity_poly.pdbx_strand_id
1 'polypeptide(L)'
;MAPPMTAGTLLDRLRAAGLTVVEVGDWEHHNRNHQGPWGPVHGVVIHHTAIPGAERAVSVCRDGRAGLPGPLCHGVITKDGAVHLVGHGRANHAGLGDDDVLRAVVAEKALPRANEANTDGNRHFYGFECENLGNGKDPWPTAQLDAIEKAAAAICRHHGWSERSVIGHLEWQPGKVDPRGFSMTWLRGRIRDRLK
;
A
#
# COMPACT_ATOMS: atom_id res chain seq x y z
N MET A 1 3.19 7.75 17.94
CA MET A 1 2.54 8.26 16.69
C MET A 1 3.65 8.50 15.68
N ALA A 2 3.63 7.83 14.54
CA ALA A 2 4.70 7.92 13.55
C ALA A 2 4.35 9.00 12.49
N PRO A 3 5.17 10.05 12.32
CA PRO A 3 5.01 10.95 11.20
C PRO A 3 5.30 10.18 9.90
N PRO A 4 4.66 10.53 8.78
CA PRO A 4 5.03 9.97 7.48
C PRO A 4 6.50 10.24 7.15
N MET A 5 7.14 9.33 6.41
CA MET A 5 8.45 9.61 5.81
C MET A 5 8.36 10.82 4.86
N THR A 6 9.45 11.56 4.71
CA THR A 6 9.57 12.48 3.58
C THR A 6 9.65 11.70 2.26
N ALA A 7 9.36 12.35 1.12
CA ALA A 7 9.46 11.72 -0.20
C ALA A 7 10.85 11.13 -0.44
N GLY A 8 11.91 11.90 -0.20
CA GLY A 8 13.28 11.43 -0.34
C GLY A 8 13.59 10.25 0.58
N THR A 9 13.11 10.26 1.84
CA THR A 9 13.32 9.12 2.75
C THR A 9 12.62 7.87 2.24
N LEU A 10 11.38 7.97 1.74
CA LEU A 10 10.66 6.82 1.17
C LEU A 10 11.44 6.24 -0.02
N LEU A 11 11.87 7.08 -0.96
CA LEU A 11 12.66 6.69 -2.12
C LEU A 11 13.96 5.97 -1.70
N ASP A 12 14.71 6.55 -0.77
CA ASP A 12 15.97 5.99 -0.29
C ASP A 12 15.77 4.62 0.38
N ARG A 13 14.72 4.46 1.19
CA ARG A 13 14.43 3.18 1.86
C ARG A 13 14.04 2.09 0.88
N LEU A 14 13.26 2.42 -0.15
CA LEU A 14 12.90 1.45 -1.20
C LEU A 14 14.14 1.04 -2.03
N ARG A 15 14.96 2.00 -2.44
CA ARG A 15 16.21 1.72 -3.17
C ARG A 15 17.20 0.91 -2.34
N ALA A 16 17.37 1.26 -1.07
CA ALA A 16 18.23 0.52 -0.14
C ALA A 16 17.76 -0.93 0.11
N ALA A 17 16.46 -1.21 -0.06
CA ALA A 17 15.91 -2.56 -0.02
C ALA A 17 16.16 -3.37 -1.31
N GLY A 18 16.89 -2.81 -2.28
CA GLY A 18 17.20 -3.46 -3.56
C GLY A 18 16.03 -3.51 -4.52
N LEU A 19 15.16 -2.50 -4.47
CA LEU A 19 14.04 -2.35 -5.40
C LEU A 19 14.45 -1.46 -6.58
N THR A 20 13.98 -1.82 -7.78
CA THR A 20 13.95 -0.92 -8.93
C THR A 20 12.83 0.09 -8.71
N VAL A 21 13.19 1.35 -8.50
CA VAL A 21 12.21 2.41 -8.23
C VAL A 21 12.19 3.40 -9.38
N VAL A 22 11.02 3.59 -9.96
CA VAL A 22 10.73 4.54 -11.04
C VAL A 22 9.95 5.72 -10.46
N GLU A 23 10.49 6.91 -10.63
CA GLU A 23 9.83 8.15 -10.23
C GLU A 23 8.95 8.65 -11.37
N VAL A 24 7.65 8.81 -11.13
CA VAL A 24 6.65 9.12 -12.17
C VAL A 24 6.20 10.57 -12.07
N GLY A 25 6.69 11.40 -12.96
CA GLY A 25 6.36 12.84 -12.97
C GLY A 25 6.79 13.52 -11.67
N ASP A 26 6.01 14.49 -11.22
CA ASP A 26 6.23 15.19 -9.95
C ASP A 26 5.56 14.44 -8.78
N TRP A 27 5.90 13.17 -8.60
CA TRP A 27 5.30 12.29 -7.59
C TRP A 27 5.47 12.82 -6.16
N GLU A 28 6.55 13.54 -5.87
CA GLU A 28 6.86 14.08 -4.54
C GLU A 28 5.81 15.10 -4.06
N HIS A 29 5.22 15.85 -5.00
CA HIS A 29 4.21 16.88 -4.72
C HIS A 29 2.80 16.45 -5.15
N HIS A 30 2.65 15.28 -5.76
CA HIS A 30 1.37 14.75 -6.21
C HIS A 30 0.63 14.07 -5.06
N ASN A 31 -0.42 14.73 -4.54
CA ASN A 31 -1.18 14.26 -3.38
C ASN A 31 -2.59 14.86 -3.33
N ARG A 32 -3.32 14.44 -2.33
CA ARG A 32 -4.67 14.92 -2.00
C ARG A 32 -4.72 15.59 -0.62
N ASN A 33 -3.66 16.26 -0.20
CA ASN A 33 -3.58 16.91 1.11
C ASN A 33 -4.65 17.98 1.33
N HIS A 34 -5.21 18.54 0.24
CA HIS A 34 -6.37 19.45 0.27
C HIS A 34 -7.66 18.79 0.76
N GLN A 35 -7.74 17.44 0.77
CA GLN A 35 -8.89 16.67 1.28
C GLN A 35 -8.77 16.32 2.78
N GLY A 36 -7.62 16.57 3.38
CA GLY A 36 -7.38 16.28 4.79
C GLY A 36 -5.93 15.91 5.08
N PRO A 37 -5.58 15.75 6.35
CA PRO A 37 -4.21 15.44 6.75
C PRO A 37 -3.78 14.04 6.30
N TRP A 38 -2.48 13.85 6.10
CA TRP A 38 -1.82 12.57 6.03
C TRP A 38 -0.95 12.38 7.27
N GLY A 39 -1.20 11.33 8.00
CA GLY A 39 -0.57 11.03 9.28
C GLY A 39 -1.41 11.43 10.50
N PRO A 40 -1.06 10.88 11.69
CA PRO A 40 0.01 9.91 11.87
C PRO A 40 -0.25 8.61 11.10
N VAL A 41 0.83 8.00 10.56
CA VAL A 41 0.76 6.73 9.84
C VAL A 41 1.03 5.55 10.77
N HIS A 42 0.43 4.39 10.45
CA HIS A 42 0.48 3.20 11.30
C HIS A 42 0.76 1.90 10.56
N GLY A 43 0.77 1.93 9.23
CA GLY A 43 1.02 0.71 8.47
C GLY A 43 0.98 0.90 6.96
N VAL A 44 0.93 -0.23 6.27
CA VAL A 44 0.90 -0.33 4.81
C VAL A 44 -0.32 -1.14 4.39
N VAL A 45 -1.11 -0.61 3.45
CA VAL A 45 -2.20 -1.35 2.80
C VAL A 45 -1.74 -1.84 1.43
N ILE A 46 -1.92 -3.12 1.19
CA ILE A 46 -1.65 -3.76 -0.10
C ILE A 46 -2.98 -3.95 -0.85
N HIS A 47 -2.98 -3.50 -2.10
CA HIS A 47 -4.11 -3.58 -3.02
C HIS A 47 -3.76 -4.39 -4.26
N HIS A 48 -4.75 -4.66 -5.12
CA HIS A 48 -4.55 -4.99 -6.51
C HIS A 48 -5.32 -4.02 -7.40
N THR A 49 -4.74 -3.64 -8.53
CA THR A 49 -5.26 -2.59 -9.40
C THR A 49 -6.58 -2.93 -10.10
N ALA A 50 -6.88 -4.21 -10.30
CA ALA A 50 -7.94 -4.70 -11.19
C ALA A 50 -7.81 -4.13 -12.65
N ILE A 51 -6.59 -3.78 -13.05
CA ILE A 51 -6.28 -3.15 -14.34
C ILE A 51 -5.22 -3.98 -15.05
N PRO A 52 -5.42 -4.34 -16.34
CA PRO A 52 -4.42 -5.04 -17.11
C PRO A 52 -3.32 -4.10 -17.62
N GLY A 53 -2.07 -4.56 -17.52
CA GLY A 53 -0.90 -3.89 -18.09
C GLY A 53 -0.31 -2.79 -17.21
N ALA A 54 1.00 -2.83 -17.07
CA ALA A 54 1.78 -1.97 -16.20
C ALA A 54 1.58 -0.47 -16.48
N GLU A 55 1.72 -0.06 -17.74
CA GLU A 55 1.60 1.34 -18.15
C GLU A 55 0.23 1.93 -17.78
N ARG A 56 -0.84 1.18 -18.07
CA ARG A 56 -2.21 1.62 -17.75
C ARG A 56 -2.45 1.64 -16.24
N ALA A 57 -1.95 0.64 -15.51
CA ALA A 57 -2.06 0.59 -14.05
C ALA A 57 -1.37 1.81 -13.42
N VAL A 58 -0.16 2.13 -13.86
CA VAL A 58 0.61 3.30 -13.38
C VAL A 58 -0.14 4.61 -13.71
N SER A 59 -0.58 4.79 -14.96
CA SER A 59 -1.31 6.00 -15.37
C SER A 59 -2.60 6.20 -14.55
N VAL A 60 -3.43 5.16 -14.43
CA VAL A 60 -4.68 5.25 -13.66
C VAL A 60 -4.41 5.48 -12.17
N CYS A 61 -3.42 4.83 -11.59
CA CYS A 61 -3.09 5.03 -10.18
C CYS A 61 -2.52 6.44 -9.91
N ARG A 62 -1.82 7.02 -10.88
CA ARG A 62 -1.37 8.40 -10.80
C ARG A 62 -2.53 9.39 -10.97
N ASP A 63 -3.22 9.32 -12.09
CA ASP A 63 -4.14 10.38 -12.52
C ASP A 63 -5.56 10.17 -11.97
N GLY A 64 -5.90 8.93 -11.62
CA GLY A 64 -7.25 8.55 -11.25
C GLY A 64 -8.13 8.30 -12.48
N ARG A 65 -9.43 8.34 -12.26
CA ARG A 65 -10.47 8.20 -13.29
C ARG A 65 -11.72 8.99 -12.89
N ALA A 66 -12.69 9.09 -13.78
CA ALA A 66 -13.97 9.76 -13.49
C ALA A 66 -14.57 9.24 -12.17
N GLY A 67 -14.85 10.15 -11.25
CA GLY A 67 -15.37 9.85 -9.91
C GLY A 67 -14.35 9.30 -8.91
N LEU A 68 -13.10 9.05 -9.31
CA LEU A 68 -12.03 8.55 -8.45
C LEU A 68 -10.70 9.28 -8.76
N PRO A 69 -10.52 10.51 -8.28
CA PRO A 69 -9.33 11.31 -8.59
C PRO A 69 -8.08 10.76 -7.88
N GLY A 70 -6.95 10.81 -8.60
CA GLY A 70 -5.64 10.38 -8.12
C GLY A 70 -4.93 11.39 -7.19
N PRO A 71 -3.75 11.01 -6.65
CA PRO A 71 -3.15 9.69 -6.76
C PRO A 71 -3.96 8.63 -6.00
N LEU A 72 -4.03 7.40 -6.55
CA LEU A 72 -4.76 6.28 -5.95
C LEU A 72 -3.87 5.39 -5.06
N CYS A 73 -2.59 5.72 -4.92
CA CYS A 73 -1.64 5.04 -4.04
C CYS A 73 -0.35 5.88 -3.96
N HIS A 74 0.61 5.42 -3.17
CA HIS A 74 1.96 6.00 -3.13
C HIS A 74 2.86 5.36 -4.18
N GLY A 75 2.69 4.06 -4.43
CA GLY A 75 3.44 3.34 -5.43
C GLY A 75 2.65 2.22 -6.09
N VAL A 76 2.94 2.00 -7.38
CA VAL A 76 2.42 0.85 -8.15
C VAL A 76 3.54 -0.17 -8.30
N ILE A 77 3.27 -1.43 -7.93
CA ILE A 77 4.21 -2.54 -8.07
C ILE A 77 3.79 -3.37 -9.27
N THR A 78 4.58 -3.32 -10.32
CA THR A 78 4.31 -4.01 -11.59
C THR A 78 4.79 -5.46 -11.54
N LYS A 79 4.36 -6.27 -12.51
CA LYS A 79 4.63 -7.72 -12.52
C LYS A 79 6.11 -8.08 -12.63
N ASP A 80 6.93 -7.21 -13.17
CA ASP A 80 8.39 -7.33 -13.22
C ASP A 80 9.09 -6.97 -11.89
N GLY A 81 8.33 -6.50 -10.90
CA GLY A 81 8.83 -6.10 -9.58
C GLY A 81 9.32 -4.66 -9.49
N ALA A 82 9.13 -3.83 -10.52
CA ALA A 82 9.42 -2.41 -10.42
C ALA A 82 8.37 -1.69 -9.55
N VAL A 83 8.83 -0.71 -8.76
CA VAL A 83 7.98 0.15 -7.94
C VAL A 83 7.91 1.53 -8.59
N HIS A 84 6.76 1.89 -9.10
CA HIS A 84 6.51 3.20 -9.70
C HIS A 84 5.89 4.13 -8.66
N LEU A 85 6.67 5.11 -8.17
CA LEU A 85 6.16 6.12 -7.24
C LEU A 85 5.28 7.12 -8.00
N VAL A 86 4.03 7.23 -7.61
CA VAL A 86 3.01 8.04 -8.31
C VAL A 86 2.43 9.16 -7.45
N GLY A 87 2.72 9.16 -6.15
CA GLY A 87 2.26 10.19 -5.23
C GLY A 87 2.93 10.10 -3.87
N HIS A 88 2.99 11.25 -3.18
CA HIS A 88 3.48 11.34 -1.81
C HIS A 88 2.64 12.35 -1.02
N GLY A 89 2.17 11.93 0.14
CA GLY A 89 1.16 12.63 0.92
C GLY A 89 -0.14 11.82 0.97
N ARG A 90 -1.25 12.48 1.26
CA ARG A 90 -2.55 11.80 1.23
C ARG A 90 -2.86 11.27 -0.16
N ALA A 91 -3.12 9.98 -0.28
CA ALA A 91 -3.58 9.31 -1.50
C ALA A 91 -4.99 8.75 -1.30
N ASN A 92 -5.68 8.43 -2.40
CA ASN A 92 -7.06 7.95 -2.39
C ASN A 92 -7.10 6.43 -2.60
N HIS A 93 -6.71 5.65 -1.59
CA HIS A 93 -6.54 4.19 -1.71
C HIS A 93 -7.36 3.36 -0.73
N ALA A 94 -7.38 3.77 0.55
CA ALA A 94 -7.94 2.94 1.62
C ALA A 94 -9.39 3.30 1.97
N GLY A 95 -9.84 4.51 1.64
CA GLY A 95 -11.19 4.96 1.93
C GLY A 95 -11.53 4.90 3.43
N LEU A 96 -12.82 4.71 3.72
CA LEU A 96 -13.29 4.47 5.08
C LEU A 96 -13.22 2.97 5.40
N GLY A 97 -12.61 2.63 6.52
CA GLY A 97 -12.52 1.29 7.04
C GLY A 97 -12.83 1.24 8.54
N ASP A 98 -12.45 0.16 9.16
CA ASP A 98 -12.85 -0.19 10.52
C ASP A 98 -11.85 0.35 11.56
N ASP A 99 -12.35 1.09 12.56
CA ASP A 99 -11.50 1.64 13.62
C ASP A 99 -10.97 0.58 14.60
N ASP A 100 -11.65 -0.57 14.75
CA ASP A 100 -11.14 -1.72 15.51
C ASP A 100 -9.92 -2.34 14.81
N VAL A 101 -9.95 -2.39 13.47
CA VAL A 101 -8.79 -2.82 12.68
C VAL A 101 -7.64 -1.82 12.85
N LEU A 102 -7.91 -0.51 12.78
CA LEU A 102 -6.87 0.50 13.02
C LEU A 102 -6.26 0.35 14.42
N ARG A 103 -7.09 0.16 15.46
CA ARG A 103 -6.61 -0.05 16.84
C ARG A 103 -5.72 -1.30 16.94
N ALA A 104 -6.09 -2.38 16.25
CA ALA A 104 -5.29 -3.61 16.23
C ALA A 104 -3.94 -3.41 15.51
N VAL A 105 -3.92 -2.70 14.38
CA VAL A 105 -2.69 -2.33 13.65
C VAL A 105 -1.77 -1.47 14.54
N VAL A 106 -2.30 -0.42 15.16
CA VAL A 106 -1.53 0.46 16.08
C VAL A 106 -0.93 -0.32 17.25
N ALA A 107 -1.67 -1.30 17.76
CA ALA A 107 -1.21 -2.14 18.86
C ALA A 107 -0.40 -3.37 18.42
N GLU A 108 -0.18 -3.55 17.12
CA GLU A 108 0.46 -4.72 16.49
C GLU A 108 -0.12 -6.05 16.97
N LYS A 109 -1.45 -6.12 17.04
CA LYS A 109 -2.22 -7.31 17.46
C LYS A 109 -2.83 -8.03 16.27
N ALA A 110 -3.42 -9.20 16.54
CA ALA A 110 -4.23 -9.91 15.56
C ALA A 110 -5.42 -9.04 15.15
N LEU A 111 -5.69 -8.97 13.84
CA LEU A 111 -6.78 -8.16 13.31
C LEU A 111 -8.14 -8.79 13.63
N PRO A 112 -9.13 -8.01 14.07
CA PRO A 112 -10.51 -8.44 14.06
C PRO A 112 -11.03 -8.51 12.62
N ARG A 113 -12.20 -9.09 12.42
CA ARG A 113 -12.91 -8.98 11.15
C ARG A 113 -13.49 -7.58 11.01
N ALA A 114 -13.16 -6.89 9.92
CA ALA A 114 -13.77 -5.59 9.63
C ALA A 114 -15.29 -5.71 9.49
N ASN A 115 -16.02 -4.86 10.20
CA ASN A 115 -17.49 -4.84 10.21
C ASN A 115 -18.08 -3.44 10.03
N GLU A 116 -17.26 -2.39 10.11
CA GLU A 116 -17.63 -0.99 10.00
C GLU A 116 -16.78 -0.26 8.94
N ALA A 117 -17.22 0.93 8.52
CA ALA A 117 -16.52 1.81 7.60
C ALA A 117 -16.60 3.25 8.13
N ASN A 118 -16.01 3.47 9.30
CA ASN A 118 -16.14 4.68 10.12
C ASN A 118 -14.84 5.48 10.25
N THR A 119 -13.71 4.96 9.74
CA THR A 119 -12.37 5.54 9.95
C THR A 119 -11.64 5.77 8.64
N ASP A 120 -11.05 6.96 8.49
CA ASP A 120 -10.35 7.40 7.28
C ASP A 120 -8.97 6.75 7.13
N GLY A 121 -8.88 5.67 6.35
CA GLY A 121 -7.64 4.96 6.10
C GLY A 121 -6.63 5.74 5.25
N ASN A 122 -7.08 6.63 4.38
CA ASN A 122 -6.19 7.46 3.57
C ASN A 122 -5.28 8.37 4.42
N ARG A 123 -5.69 8.63 5.65
CA ARG A 123 -4.89 9.38 6.64
C ARG A 123 -3.78 8.53 7.25
N HIS A 124 -4.03 7.24 7.46
CA HIS A 124 -3.28 6.41 8.41
C HIS A 124 -2.33 5.40 7.77
N PHE A 125 -2.37 5.24 6.44
CA PHE A 125 -1.61 4.19 5.78
C PHE A 125 -0.83 4.69 4.57
N TYR A 126 0.33 4.06 4.34
CA TYR A 126 0.91 3.97 3.00
C TYR A 126 0.09 2.99 2.18
N GLY A 127 -0.06 3.23 0.88
CA GLY A 127 -0.78 2.32 -0.02
C GLY A 127 0.05 1.92 -1.22
N PHE A 128 0.09 0.62 -1.52
CA PHE A 128 0.66 0.09 -2.75
C PHE A 128 -0.39 -0.64 -3.57
N GLU A 129 -0.55 -0.22 -4.81
CA GLU A 129 -1.36 -0.89 -5.81
C GLU A 129 -0.49 -1.87 -6.60
N CYS A 130 -0.86 -3.13 -6.62
CA CYS A 130 -0.08 -4.16 -7.32
C CYS A 130 -0.80 -4.54 -8.61
N GLU A 131 -0.08 -4.50 -9.73
CA GLU A 131 -0.62 -4.87 -11.04
C GLU A 131 -1.16 -6.31 -11.01
N ASN A 132 -2.46 -6.46 -11.00
CA ASN A 132 -3.15 -7.74 -11.06
C ASN A 132 -4.63 -7.53 -11.39
N LEU A 133 -5.23 -8.41 -12.18
CA LEU A 133 -6.65 -8.33 -12.56
C LEU A 133 -7.61 -8.56 -11.40
N GLY A 134 -7.14 -9.10 -10.28
CA GLY A 134 -7.98 -9.37 -9.11
C GLY A 134 -9.05 -10.45 -9.31
N ASN A 135 -8.97 -11.20 -10.41
CA ASN A 135 -9.94 -12.25 -10.77
C ASN A 135 -9.63 -13.61 -10.10
N GLY A 136 -8.56 -13.70 -9.30
CA GLY A 136 -8.09 -14.92 -8.63
C GLY A 136 -7.37 -15.91 -9.55
N LYS A 137 -7.20 -15.59 -10.83
CA LYS A 137 -6.52 -16.44 -11.84
C LYS A 137 -5.27 -15.76 -12.40
N ASP A 138 -5.23 -14.43 -12.41
CA ASP A 138 -4.06 -13.69 -12.85
C ASP A 138 -2.89 -13.96 -11.91
N PRO A 139 -1.75 -14.46 -12.41
CA PRO A 139 -0.65 -14.90 -11.56
C PRO A 139 0.04 -13.72 -10.87
N TRP A 140 0.64 -14.01 -9.73
CA TRP A 140 1.55 -13.14 -9.01
C TRP A 140 2.99 -13.62 -9.25
N PRO A 141 3.75 -13.02 -10.19
CA PRO A 141 5.13 -13.41 -10.44
C PRO A 141 6.01 -13.27 -9.20
N THR A 142 7.01 -14.12 -9.08
CA THR A 142 7.96 -14.09 -7.96
C THR A 142 8.63 -12.72 -7.80
N ALA A 143 8.98 -12.06 -8.92
CA ALA A 143 9.57 -10.73 -8.90
C ALA A 143 8.63 -9.70 -8.25
N GLN A 144 7.33 -9.75 -8.57
CA GLN A 144 6.33 -8.86 -7.99
C GLN A 144 6.11 -9.13 -6.50
N LEU A 145 5.97 -10.40 -6.11
CA LEU A 145 5.84 -10.78 -4.69
C LEU A 145 7.06 -10.36 -3.88
N ASP A 146 8.27 -10.58 -4.40
CA ASP A 146 9.53 -10.14 -3.79
C ASP A 146 9.56 -8.61 -3.58
N ALA A 147 9.10 -7.85 -4.57
CA ALA A 147 9.02 -6.40 -4.48
C ALA A 147 7.99 -5.92 -3.44
N ILE A 148 6.80 -6.55 -3.37
CA ILE A 148 5.79 -6.25 -2.36
C ILE A 148 6.36 -6.48 -0.95
N GLU A 149 7.00 -7.62 -0.73
CA GLU A 149 7.63 -7.97 0.53
C GLU A 149 8.72 -6.96 0.94
N LYS A 150 9.60 -6.62 -0.01
CA LYS A 150 10.70 -5.66 0.20
C LYS A 150 10.17 -4.26 0.51
N ALA A 151 9.19 -3.77 -0.24
CA ALA A 151 8.62 -2.44 -0.05
C ALA A 151 7.96 -2.33 1.33
N ALA A 152 7.13 -3.30 1.70
CA ALA A 152 6.48 -3.33 3.00
C ALA A 152 7.50 -3.45 4.14
N ALA A 153 8.49 -4.35 4.03
CA ALA A 153 9.53 -4.52 5.04
C ALA A 153 10.39 -3.25 5.21
N ALA A 154 10.71 -2.53 4.12
CA ALA A 154 11.48 -1.29 4.18
C ALA A 154 10.76 -0.21 4.99
N ILE A 155 9.44 -0.06 4.78
CA ILE A 155 8.61 0.89 5.52
C ILE A 155 8.49 0.46 6.98
N CYS A 156 8.18 -0.81 7.24
CA CYS A 156 8.10 -1.34 8.61
C CYS A 156 9.42 -1.12 9.37
N ARG A 157 10.56 -1.43 8.76
CA ARG A 157 11.88 -1.23 9.37
C ARG A 157 12.17 0.22 9.71
N HIS A 158 11.77 1.16 8.83
CA HIS A 158 11.95 2.59 9.09
C HIS A 158 11.17 3.06 10.33
N HIS A 159 9.95 2.57 10.49
CA HIS A 159 9.08 2.98 11.60
C HIS A 159 9.22 2.11 12.86
N GLY A 160 10.02 1.05 12.82
CA GLY A 160 10.14 0.08 13.92
C GLY A 160 8.89 -0.78 14.09
N TRP A 161 8.14 -1.01 13.01
CA TRP A 161 6.94 -1.86 13.01
C TRP A 161 7.27 -3.31 12.67
N SER A 162 6.43 -4.22 13.15
CA SER A 162 6.44 -5.61 12.71
C SER A 162 5.60 -5.80 11.44
N GLU A 163 5.55 -7.04 10.95
CA GLU A 163 4.71 -7.43 9.83
C GLU A 163 3.20 -7.22 10.08
N ARG A 164 2.81 -7.04 11.35
CA ARG A 164 1.40 -6.82 11.74
C ARG A 164 0.86 -5.46 11.31
N SER A 165 1.73 -4.52 11.00
CA SER A 165 1.38 -3.23 10.41
C SER A 165 1.14 -3.30 8.89
N VAL A 166 1.23 -4.51 8.26
CA VAL A 166 0.91 -4.71 6.85
C VAL A 166 -0.41 -5.45 6.72
N ILE A 167 -1.37 -4.79 6.07
CA ILE A 167 -2.73 -5.29 5.91
C ILE A 167 -3.15 -5.27 4.43
N GLY A 168 -4.12 -6.11 4.08
CA GLY A 168 -4.82 -6.01 2.81
C GLY A 168 -6.06 -5.12 2.92
N HIS A 169 -6.50 -4.54 1.83
CA HIS A 169 -7.74 -3.76 1.81
C HIS A 169 -8.94 -4.62 2.26
N LEU A 170 -8.92 -5.91 1.92
CA LEU A 170 -9.93 -6.90 2.35
C LEU A 170 -10.00 -7.07 3.87
N GLU A 171 -8.93 -6.73 4.60
CA GLU A 171 -8.89 -6.77 6.07
C GLU A 171 -9.29 -5.43 6.69
N TRP A 172 -9.19 -4.33 5.89
CA TRP A 172 -9.45 -2.97 6.34
C TRP A 172 -10.92 -2.56 6.25
N GLN A 173 -11.57 -2.88 5.12
CA GLN A 173 -12.90 -2.39 4.80
C GLN A 173 -13.85 -3.55 4.46
N PRO A 174 -15.05 -3.61 5.06
CA PRO A 174 -16.06 -4.60 4.70
C PRO A 174 -16.37 -4.58 3.21
N GLY A 175 -16.46 -5.77 2.61
CA GLY A 175 -16.81 -5.93 1.19
C GLY A 175 -15.65 -5.79 0.22
N LYS A 176 -14.47 -5.39 0.65
CA LYS A 176 -13.26 -5.40 -0.19
C LYS A 176 -12.70 -6.82 -0.33
N VAL A 177 -12.06 -7.06 -1.46
CA VAL A 177 -11.53 -8.39 -1.83
C VAL A 177 -10.04 -8.39 -2.15
N ASP A 178 -9.43 -7.22 -2.19
CA ASP A 178 -8.05 -7.01 -2.59
C ASP A 178 -7.07 -7.02 -1.38
N PRO A 179 -5.87 -7.59 -1.58
CA PRO A 179 -5.42 -8.35 -2.75
C PRO A 179 -6.03 -9.77 -2.78
N ARG A 180 -6.27 -10.29 -4.00
CA ARG A 180 -6.78 -11.66 -4.20
C ARG A 180 -5.71 -12.52 -4.88
N GLY A 181 -5.60 -13.79 -4.48
CA GLY A 181 -4.67 -14.76 -5.08
C GLY A 181 -3.58 -15.25 -4.14
N PHE A 182 -3.41 -14.60 -2.99
CA PHE A 182 -2.63 -15.09 -1.85
C PHE A 182 -3.29 -14.65 -0.53
N SER A 183 -2.89 -15.27 0.59
CA SER A 183 -3.38 -14.84 1.90
C SER A 183 -2.47 -13.79 2.54
N MET A 184 -3.05 -12.83 3.23
CA MET A 184 -2.27 -11.82 3.96
C MET A 184 -1.45 -12.45 5.12
N THR A 185 -1.90 -13.56 5.68
CA THR A 185 -1.12 -14.31 6.67
C THR A 185 0.17 -14.87 6.07
N TRP A 186 0.11 -15.40 4.85
CA TRP A 186 1.29 -15.86 4.13
C TRP A 186 2.23 -14.68 3.83
N LEU A 187 1.70 -13.57 3.30
CA LEU A 187 2.51 -12.38 2.99
C LEU A 187 3.19 -11.82 4.24
N ARG A 188 2.46 -11.69 5.36
CA ARG A 188 3.05 -11.25 6.64
C ARG A 188 4.15 -12.20 7.11
N GLY A 189 4.01 -13.51 6.95
CA GLY A 189 5.09 -14.46 7.24
C GLY A 189 6.38 -14.17 6.48
N ARG A 190 6.26 -13.89 5.19
CA ARG A 190 7.38 -13.52 4.32
C ARG A 190 8.02 -12.19 4.72
N ILE A 191 7.20 -11.19 5.04
CA ILE A 191 7.68 -9.88 5.51
C ILE A 191 8.41 -10.02 6.86
N ARG A 192 7.86 -10.79 7.79
CA ARG A 192 8.50 -11.08 9.08
C ARG A 192 9.90 -11.69 8.90
N ASP A 193 10.05 -12.61 7.96
CA ASP A 193 11.35 -13.23 7.69
C ASP A 193 12.36 -12.23 7.12
N ARG A 194 11.90 -11.22 6.38
CA ARG A 194 12.75 -10.10 5.91
C ARG A 194 13.10 -9.09 7.01
N LEU A 195 12.30 -8.98 8.05
CA LEU A 195 12.55 -8.05 9.15
C LEU A 195 13.61 -8.55 10.14
N LYS A 196 13.88 -9.85 10.16
CA LYS A 196 14.99 -10.47 10.93
C LYS A 196 16.34 -10.01 10.38
#